data_ad80db950d46bdd2bf4fc9a12eb77959
#
_entry.id   ad80db950d46bdd2bf4fc9a12eb77959
#
_cell.length_a   1.000
_cell.length_b   1.000
_cell.length_c   1.000
_cell.angle_alpha   90.00
_cell.angle_beta   90.00
_cell.angle_gamma   90.00
#
_symmetry.space_group_name_H-M   'P 1'
#
loop_
_entity.id
_entity.type
_entity.pdbx_description
1 polymer ?
#
loop_
_entity_poly.entity_id
_entity_poly.type
_entity_poly.pdbx_seq_one_letter_code
_entity_poly.pdbx_strand_id
1 'polypeptide(L)'
;IVKYLYETQKSSVAHIKRINMRMESNFMHLDVQSRSSLDIIPSLYGVLNFTKTTMGARLLKAWLESPLCDIAAIEWRQELAGEFFADLNLRRQCAERLGGIYDMERIMSRIALKNCNPRDIIALKKSFDEIKKLSSLIESCRADSRLREFFGGAGDFSGLSELIGRAVKDDPPLSVRDGGIIKEGYDEELDGVNKIAHNSKEWLLNLEQNEQKRSGIKSLKIKYNRVFGYYIEITKANLGAIPENYIRKQTLANAERFYTPELKEMESQILNADERQKKLEYELFIKLVEEIAAHSERIYHAARAIAVIDVLASFAEAAAKYDYVKPEITCGDEIEIFEGRHPVVENRMNYMGFINNDTMIGGGHSHVQILTGPNMAGKSTYIRQVALITLMAQTGSYVPARKAKIGLCDRIFTRIGASDNLAAGQSTFMVEMIETANILNNATPRSLIILDEVGRGTSTYDGLAIAYAVIEFILSGGGKLLDGARTLFATHYHELTVLDKTFSKV
;
A
#
# COMPACT_ATOMS: atom_id res chain seq x y z
N ILE A 1 -3.57 21.39 13.09
CA ILE A 1 -3.54 20.78 11.74
C ILE A 1 -4.80 21.19 10.95
N VAL A 2 -6.04 20.92 11.42
CA VAL A 2 -7.29 21.23 10.67
C VAL A 2 -7.37 22.73 10.36
N LYS A 3 -7.07 23.62 11.32
CA LYS A 3 -7.02 25.06 11.09
C LYS A 3 -5.99 25.45 10.01
N TYR A 4 -4.79 24.86 10.06
CA TYR A 4 -3.76 25.07 9.05
C TYR A 4 -4.20 24.62 7.66
N LEU A 5 -4.89 23.46 7.55
CA LEU A 5 -5.43 22.99 6.29
C LEU A 5 -6.51 23.92 5.73
N TYR A 6 -7.37 24.48 6.59
CA TYR A 6 -8.34 25.49 6.19
C TYR A 6 -7.69 26.74 5.62
N GLU A 7 -6.65 27.23 6.29
CA GLU A 7 -5.94 28.46 5.91
C GLU A 7 -5.12 28.28 4.61
N THR A 8 -4.53 27.10 4.39
CA THR A 8 -3.65 26.83 3.25
C THR A 8 -4.40 26.38 2.00
N GLN A 9 -5.41 25.53 2.15
CA GLN A 9 -6.15 24.95 1.02
C GLN A 9 -7.21 25.92 0.45
N LYS A 10 -7.63 26.93 1.21
CA LYS A 10 -8.70 27.87 0.84
C LYS A 10 -9.98 27.21 0.27
N SER A 11 -10.17 25.92 0.55
CA SER A 11 -11.27 25.09 0.13
C SER A 11 -11.89 24.37 1.32
N SER A 12 -13.11 23.87 1.18
CA SER A 12 -13.76 23.09 2.22
C SER A 12 -12.99 21.81 2.52
N VAL A 13 -12.59 21.62 3.79
CA VAL A 13 -12.01 20.35 4.29
C VAL A 13 -13.09 19.41 4.82
N ALA A 14 -14.33 19.53 4.33
CA ALA A 14 -15.47 18.72 4.75
C ALA A 14 -15.29 17.19 4.54
N HIS A 15 -14.32 16.81 3.70
CA HIS A 15 -13.92 15.41 3.51
C HIS A 15 -13.14 14.82 4.70
N ILE A 16 -12.57 15.67 5.58
CA ILE A 16 -11.90 15.24 6.82
C ILE A 16 -12.97 15.11 7.90
N LYS A 17 -13.52 13.92 8.07
CA LYS A 17 -14.59 13.64 9.03
C LYS A 17 -14.09 13.17 10.39
N ARG A 18 -12.87 12.66 10.50
CA ARG A 18 -12.35 12.07 11.73
C ARG A 18 -10.84 12.29 11.87
N ILE A 19 -10.43 12.59 13.09
CA ILE A 19 -9.00 12.62 13.50
C ILE A 19 -8.82 11.45 14.47
N ASN A 20 -7.93 10.52 14.12
CA ASN A 20 -7.56 9.44 15.02
C ASN A 20 -6.28 9.84 15.76
N MET A 21 -6.36 9.82 17.08
CA MET A 21 -5.19 9.99 17.94
C MET A 21 -4.45 8.66 18.05
N ARG A 22 -3.17 8.65 17.70
CA ARG A 22 -2.30 7.50 17.88
C ARG A 22 -1.49 7.72 19.15
N MET A 23 -1.67 6.87 20.14
CA MET A 23 -0.85 6.91 21.37
C MET A 23 0.49 6.24 21.06
N GLU A 24 1.59 6.94 21.24
CA GLU A 24 2.95 6.42 21.03
C GLU A 24 3.25 5.22 21.94
N SER A 25 2.69 5.22 23.15
CA SER A 25 2.87 4.13 24.14
C SER A 25 2.38 2.75 23.67
N ASN A 26 1.49 2.69 22.67
CA ASN A 26 0.97 1.44 22.14
C ASN A 26 1.89 0.81 21.09
N PHE A 27 2.96 1.50 20.72
CA PHE A 27 3.85 1.07 19.65
C PHE A 27 5.30 1.11 20.10
N MET A 28 6.07 0.13 19.64
CA MET A 28 7.51 0.11 19.79
C MET A 28 8.13 1.32 19.08
N HIS A 29 8.95 2.07 19.79
CA HIS A 29 9.67 3.19 19.22
C HIS A 29 10.91 2.69 18.45
N LEU A 30 10.97 3.07 17.18
CA LEU A 30 12.11 2.84 16.28
C LEU A 30 12.55 4.19 15.73
N ASP A 31 13.72 4.65 16.09
CA ASP A 31 14.28 5.86 15.49
C ASP A 31 14.70 5.63 14.02
N VAL A 32 14.98 6.71 13.31
CA VAL A 32 15.32 6.65 11.87
C VAL A 32 16.57 5.82 11.65
N GLN A 33 17.54 5.92 12.55
CA GLN A 33 18.80 5.18 12.47
C GLN A 33 18.57 3.68 12.65
N SER A 34 17.80 3.27 13.64
CA SER A 34 17.47 1.87 13.88
C SER A 34 16.70 1.25 12.72
N ARG A 35 15.76 1.98 12.12
CA ARG A 35 15.05 1.50 10.92
C ARG A 35 15.99 1.27 9.75
N SER A 36 16.95 2.18 9.54
CA SER A 36 17.94 2.08 8.46
C SER A 36 18.95 0.97 8.69
N SER A 37 19.55 0.89 9.89
CA SER A 37 20.60 -0.06 10.20
C SER A 37 20.10 -1.52 10.29
N LEU A 38 18.83 -1.72 10.65
CA LEU A 38 18.16 -3.02 10.59
C LEU A 38 17.66 -3.40 9.20
N ASP A 39 17.74 -2.47 8.23
CA ASP A 39 17.28 -2.66 6.85
C ASP A 39 15.83 -3.18 6.79
N ILE A 40 14.96 -2.54 7.60
CA ILE A 40 13.55 -2.94 7.69
C ILE A 40 12.87 -2.75 6.33
N ILE A 41 13.11 -1.62 5.70
CA ILE A 41 12.64 -1.29 4.35
C ILE A 41 13.89 -0.94 3.51
N PRO A 42 14.17 -1.67 2.44
CA PRO A 42 13.27 -2.63 1.76
C PRO A 42 13.44 -4.10 2.15
N SER A 43 14.49 -4.49 2.87
CA SER A 43 14.93 -5.90 2.94
C SER A 43 13.99 -6.80 3.75
N LEU A 44 13.69 -6.49 5.02
CA LEU A 44 12.74 -7.30 5.82
C LEU A 44 11.34 -7.26 5.21
N TYR A 45 10.91 -6.06 4.77
CA TYR A 45 9.65 -5.90 4.06
C TYR A 45 9.56 -6.84 2.84
N GLY A 46 10.63 -6.93 2.03
CA GLY A 46 10.67 -7.81 0.86
C GLY A 46 10.53 -9.29 1.20
N VAL A 47 11.06 -9.73 2.35
CA VAL A 47 10.91 -11.12 2.83
C VAL A 47 9.47 -11.43 3.22
N LEU A 48 8.77 -10.48 3.85
CA LEU A 48 7.42 -10.67 4.39
C LEU A 48 6.31 -10.29 3.43
N ASN A 49 6.60 -9.63 2.31
CA ASN A 49 5.60 -9.08 1.42
C ASN A 49 5.12 -10.09 0.37
N PHE A 50 4.05 -10.81 0.70
CA PHE A 50 3.25 -11.63 -0.21
C PHE A 50 1.86 -11.03 -0.44
N THR A 51 1.63 -9.77 -0.03
CA THR A 51 0.34 -9.09 -0.17
C THR A 51 -0.10 -9.02 -1.64
N LYS A 52 -1.40 -9.04 -1.86
CA LYS A 52 -2.02 -9.01 -3.19
C LYS A 52 -2.60 -7.64 -3.53
N THR A 53 -2.90 -6.83 -2.51
CA THR A 53 -3.47 -5.51 -2.67
C THR A 53 -2.46 -4.41 -2.33
N THR A 54 -2.56 -3.27 -3.00
CA THR A 54 -1.72 -2.11 -2.64
C THR A 54 -2.05 -1.54 -1.26
N MET A 55 -3.29 -1.75 -0.78
CA MET A 55 -3.72 -1.37 0.57
C MET A 55 -3.01 -2.24 1.62
N GLY A 56 -2.96 -3.57 1.41
CA GLY A 56 -2.22 -4.51 2.27
C GLY A 56 -0.72 -4.20 2.28
N ALA A 57 -0.13 -3.94 1.13
CA ALA A 57 1.29 -3.58 1.02
C ALA A 57 1.65 -2.32 1.83
N ARG A 58 0.79 -1.29 1.79
CA ARG A 58 0.96 -0.08 2.62
C ARG A 58 0.80 -0.38 4.11
N LEU A 59 -0.16 -1.21 4.47
CA LEU A 59 -0.42 -1.59 5.86
C LEU A 59 0.73 -2.42 6.42
N LEU A 60 1.27 -3.39 5.68
CA LEU A 60 2.43 -4.18 6.06
C LEU A 60 3.63 -3.28 6.37
N LYS A 61 3.92 -2.33 5.47
CA LYS A 61 4.97 -1.34 5.71
C LYS A 61 4.75 -0.57 7.01
N ALA A 62 3.54 -0.06 7.23
CA ALA A 62 3.20 0.68 8.44
C ALA A 62 3.30 -0.17 9.71
N TRP A 63 2.98 -1.47 9.65
CA TRP A 63 3.10 -2.38 10.78
C TRP A 63 4.55 -2.68 11.13
N LEU A 64 5.42 -2.85 10.15
CA LEU A 64 6.86 -3.05 10.35
C LEU A 64 7.55 -1.79 10.89
N GLU A 65 7.11 -0.61 10.47
CA GLU A 65 7.63 0.67 10.98
C GLU A 65 7.11 1.03 12.38
N SER A 66 6.10 0.32 12.87
CA SER A 66 5.44 0.58 14.14
C SER A 66 4.88 -0.71 14.76
N PRO A 67 5.77 -1.60 15.22
CA PRO A 67 5.37 -2.82 15.95
C PRO A 67 4.57 -2.48 17.19
N LEU A 68 3.78 -3.42 17.67
CA LEU A 68 2.89 -3.22 18.83
C LEU A 68 3.61 -3.42 20.16
N CYS A 69 3.11 -2.71 21.20
CA CYS A 69 3.44 -2.95 22.60
C CYS A 69 2.23 -3.45 23.41
N ASP A 70 1.24 -4.02 22.76
CA ASP A 70 0.04 -4.60 23.36
C ASP A 70 -0.02 -6.09 23.03
N ILE A 71 0.11 -6.94 24.06
CA ILE A 71 0.14 -8.40 23.91
C ILE A 71 -1.14 -8.90 23.26
N ALA A 72 -2.30 -8.45 23.72
CA ALA A 72 -3.57 -8.93 23.20
C ALA A 72 -3.72 -8.62 21.70
N ALA A 73 -3.28 -7.43 21.28
CA ALA A 73 -3.29 -7.05 19.86
C ALA A 73 -2.26 -7.82 19.03
N ILE A 74 -1.11 -8.18 19.60
CA ILE A 74 -0.10 -9.01 18.92
C ILE A 74 -0.62 -10.44 18.76
N GLU A 75 -1.12 -11.04 19.84
CA GLU A 75 -1.68 -12.40 19.85
C GLU A 75 -2.87 -12.50 18.88
N TRP A 76 -3.73 -11.50 18.84
CA TRP A 76 -4.83 -11.43 17.90
C TRP A 76 -4.33 -11.52 16.44
N ARG A 77 -3.26 -10.80 16.07
CA ARG A 77 -2.66 -10.91 14.74
C ARG A 77 -2.08 -12.29 14.48
N GLN A 78 -1.37 -12.84 15.46
CA GLN A 78 -0.75 -14.17 15.36
C GLN A 78 -1.78 -15.29 15.20
N GLU A 79 -2.91 -15.20 15.91
CA GLU A 79 -3.98 -16.19 15.83
C GLU A 79 -4.67 -16.18 14.48
N LEU A 80 -5.01 -14.99 13.97
CA LEU A 80 -5.57 -14.86 12.62
C LEU A 80 -4.58 -15.31 11.53
N ALA A 81 -3.30 -14.96 11.64
CA ALA A 81 -2.28 -15.49 10.74
C ALA A 81 -2.16 -17.01 10.87
N GLY A 82 -2.35 -17.56 12.08
CA GLY A 82 -2.35 -18.99 12.36
C GLY A 82 -3.47 -19.76 11.66
N GLU A 83 -4.65 -19.18 11.54
CA GLU A 83 -5.75 -19.80 10.77
C GLU A 83 -5.38 -19.92 9.28
N PHE A 84 -4.81 -18.88 8.68
CA PHE A 84 -4.28 -18.95 7.31
C PHE A 84 -3.10 -19.90 7.16
N PHE A 85 -2.23 -19.99 8.18
CA PHE A 85 -1.09 -20.91 8.16
C PHE A 85 -1.54 -22.36 8.17
N ALA A 86 -2.53 -22.69 9.00
CA ALA A 86 -3.05 -24.04 9.17
C ALA A 86 -3.83 -24.54 7.94
N ASP A 87 -4.46 -23.64 7.16
CA ASP A 87 -5.27 -24.01 5.99
C ASP A 87 -4.68 -23.40 4.70
N LEU A 88 -3.92 -24.23 3.99
CA LEU A 88 -3.33 -23.87 2.69
C LEU A 88 -4.40 -23.52 1.63
N ASN A 89 -5.55 -24.21 1.66
CA ASN A 89 -6.59 -23.99 0.66
C ASN A 89 -7.27 -22.62 0.89
N LEU A 90 -7.62 -22.32 2.14
CA LEU A 90 -8.13 -21.01 2.54
C LEU A 90 -7.16 -19.90 2.13
N ARG A 91 -5.87 -20.06 2.47
CA ARG A 91 -4.82 -19.07 2.14
C ARG A 91 -4.73 -18.81 0.64
N ARG A 92 -4.73 -19.86 -0.20
CA ARG A 92 -4.66 -19.74 -1.67
C ARG A 92 -5.89 -19.08 -2.25
N GLN A 93 -7.08 -19.50 -1.84
CA GLN A 93 -8.32 -18.91 -2.33
C GLN A 93 -8.45 -17.45 -1.91
N CYS A 94 -8.11 -17.09 -0.67
CA CYS A 94 -8.05 -15.70 -0.23
C CYS A 94 -7.08 -14.87 -1.08
N ALA A 95 -5.87 -15.36 -1.33
CA ALA A 95 -4.89 -14.66 -2.16
C ALA A 95 -5.39 -14.42 -3.60
N GLU A 96 -6.12 -15.37 -4.18
CA GLU A 96 -6.75 -15.22 -5.50
C GLU A 96 -7.81 -14.12 -5.50
N ARG A 97 -8.73 -14.11 -4.51
CA ARG A 97 -9.78 -13.09 -4.40
C ARG A 97 -9.20 -11.70 -4.12
N LEU A 98 -8.22 -11.60 -3.22
CA LEU A 98 -7.51 -10.36 -2.92
C LEU A 98 -6.84 -9.76 -4.16
N GLY A 99 -6.30 -10.60 -5.05
CA GLY A 99 -5.70 -10.14 -6.31
C GLY A 99 -6.68 -9.44 -7.28
N GLY A 100 -7.99 -9.67 -7.12
CA GLY A 100 -9.05 -8.99 -7.88
C GLY A 100 -9.53 -7.66 -7.27
N ILE A 101 -9.05 -7.30 -6.07
CA ILE A 101 -9.48 -6.09 -5.35
C ILE A 101 -8.55 -4.92 -5.68
N TYR A 102 -9.13 -3.83 -6.19
CA TYR A 102 -8.43 -2.60 -6.51
C TYR A 102 -8.21 -1.72 -5.27
N ASP A 103 -7.42 -0.66 -5.42
CA ASP A 103 -7.13 0.28 -4.34
C ASP A 103 -8.36 1.15 -4.00
N MET A 104 -9.25 0.61 -3.19
CA MET A 104 -10.49 1.27 -2.81
C MET A 104 -10.24 2.57 -2.05
N GLU A 105 -9.19 2.67 -1.23
CA GLU A 105 -8.85 3.91 -0.51
C GLU A 105 -8.52 5.05 -1.47
N ARG A 106 -7.72 4.77 -2.52
CA ARG A 106 -7.38 5.76 -3.55
C ARG A 106 -8.57 6.12 -4.43
N ILE A 107 -9.43 5.14 -4.77
CA ILE A 107 -10.65 5.41 -5.52
C ILE A 107 -11.57 6.31 -4.71
N MET A 108 -11.81 6.02 -3.43
CA MET A 108 -12.63 6.85 -2.55
C MET A 108 -12.05 8.25 -2.34
N SER A 109 -10.74 8.38 -2.28
CA SER A 109 -10.08 9.69 -2.24
C SER A 109 -10.35 10.51 -3.51
N ARG A 110 -10.31 9.87 -4.70
CA ARG A 110 -10.66 10.55 -5.96
C ARG A 110 -12.14 10.93 -6.03
N ILE A 111 -13.01 10.08 -5.51
CA ILE A 111 -14.46 10.39 -5.37
C ILE A 111 -14.66 11.62 -4.48
N ALA A 112 -14.03 11.65 -3.31
CA ALA A 112 -14.12 12.79 -2.39
C ALA A 112 -13.61 14.11 -2.98
N LEU A 113 -12.59 14.05 -3.85
CA LEU A 113 -12.02 15.20 -4.56
C LEU A 113 -12.75 15.53 -5.87
N LYS A 114 -13.83 14.81 -6.22
CA LYS A 114 -14.60 14.95 -7.47
C LYS A 114 -13.76 14.83 -8.75
N ASN A 115 -12.70 14.02 -8.71
CA ASN A 115 -11.78 13.78 -9.84
C ASN A 115 -11.68 12.29 -10.24
N CYS A 116 -12.64 11.47 -9.80
CA CYS A 116 -12.74 10.07 -10.22
C CYS A 116 -13.18 9.96 -11.68
N ASN A 117 -12.75 8.91 -12.34
CA ASN A 117 -13.14 8.58 -13.71
C ASN A 117 -14.07 7.35 -13.76
N PRO A 118 -14.77 7.10 -14.87
CA PRO A 118 -15.69 5.97 -14.97
C PRO A 118 -15.06 4.60 -14.74
N ARG A 119 -13.78 4.41 -15.11
CA ARG A 119 -13.04 3.16 -14.89
C ARG A 119 -12.76 2.94 -13.39
N ASP A 120 -12.60 4.01 -12.60
CA ASP A 120 -12.49 3.91 -11.15
C ASP A 120 -13.75 3.30 -10.53
N ILE A 121 -14.91 3.70 -11.04
CA ILE A 121 -16.19 3.20 -10.55
C ILE A 121 -16.38 1.71 -10.91
N ILE A 122 -15.98 1.30 -12.10
CA ILE A 122 -15.97 -0.13 -12.49
C ILE A 122 -14.95 -0.94 -11.67
N ALA A 123 -13.78 -0.38 -11.37
CA ALA A 123 -12.80 -1.01 -10.49
C ALA A 123 -13.36 -1.21 -9.07
N LEU A 124 -14.10 -0.22 -8.57
CA LEU A 124 -14.78 -0.31 -7.28
C LEU A 124 -15.86 -1.41 -7.28
N LYS A 125 -16.69 -1.48 -8.34
CA LYS A 125 -17.66 -2.56 -8.53
C LYS A 125 -16.99 -3.94 -8.51
N LYS A 126 -15.94 -4.14 -9.29
CA LYS A 126 -15.19 -5.41 -9.30
C LYS A 126 -14.66 -5.77 -7.92
N SER A 127 -14.18 -4.77 -7.16
CA SER A 127 -13.75 -4.97 -5.78
C SER A 127 -14.88 -5.43 -4.87
N PHE A 128 -16.08 -4.85 -5.00
CA PHE A 128 -17.26 -5.28 -4.25
C PHE A 128 -17.67 -6.73 -4.58
N ASP A 129 -17.59 -7.11 -5.85
CA ASP A 129 -17.89 -8.49 -6.28
C ASP A 129 -16.89 -9.50 -5.69
N GLU A 130 -15.59 -9.15 -5.61
CA GLU A 130 -14.59 -10.01 -4.99
C GLU A 130 -14.73 -10.02 -3.45
N ILE A 131 -15.08 -8.90 -2.80
CA ILE A 131 -15.38 -8.85 -1.35
C ILE A 131 -16.52 -9.81 -1.01
N LYS A 132 -17.59 -9.85 -1.81
CA LYS A 132 -18.70 -10.78 -1.61
C LYS A 132 -18.23 -12.25 -1.65
N LYS A 133 -17.38 -12.60 -2.62
CA LYS A 133 -16.83 -13.97 -2.73
C LYS A 133 -15.89 -14.28 -1.56
N LEU A 134 -15.08 -13.31 -1.14
CA LEU A 134 -14.19 -13.44 0.02
C LEU A 134 -14.99 -13.61 1.31
N SER A 135 -16.08 -12.86 1.50
CA SER A 135 -17.01 -13.04 2.63
C SER A 135 -17.56 -14.44 2.68
N SER A 136 -18.09 -14.94 1.55
CA SER A 136 -18.63 -16.31 1.48
C SER A 136 -17.57 -17.38 1.79
N LEU A 137 -16.32 -17.15 1.36
CA LEU A 137 -15.21 -18.05 1.65
C LEU A 137 -14.90 -18.06 3.16
N ILE A 138 -14.79 -16.89 3.80
CA ILE A 138 -14.51 -16.77 5.23
C ILE A 138 -15.69 -17.27 6.08
N GLU A 139 -16.93 -17.05 5.66
CA GLU A 139 -18.12 -17.60 6.32
C GLU A 139 -18.18 -19.12 6.30
N SER A 140 -17.55 -19.77 5.34
CA SER A 140 -17.42 -21.23 5.28
C SER A 140 -16.37 -21.79 6.26
N CYS A 141 -15.56 -20.95 6.88
CA CYS A 141 -14.65 -21.34 7.94
C CYS A 141 -15.42 -21.85 9.16
N ARG A 142 -14.70 -22.49 10.08
CA ARG A 142 -15.26 -23.04 11.32
C ARG A 142 -16.03 -21.94 12.09
N ALA A 143 -17.02 -22.34 12.86
CA ALA A 143 -17.88 -21.42 13.61
C ALA A 143 -17.12 -20.62 14.67
N ASP A 144 -16.02 -21.18 15.20
CA ASP A 144 -15.11 -20.56 16.20
C ASP A 144 -13.95 -19.79 15.56
N SER A 145 -13.96 -19.59 14.24
CA SER A 145 -12.93 -18.85 13.52
C SER A 145 -12.96 -17.36 13.87
N ARG A 146 -11.83 -16.82 14.30
CA ARG A 146 -11.65 -15.39 14.53
C ARG A 146 -11.64 -14.58 13.24
N LEU A 147 -11.22 -15.19 12.13
CA LEU A 147 -11.33 -14.58 10.80
C LEU A 147 -12.79 -14.30 10.45
N ARG A 148 -13.69 -15.26 10.75
CA ARG A 148 -15.12 -15.11 10.52
C ARG A 148 -15.71 -13.98 11.38
N GLU A 149 -15.35 -13.93 12.65
CA GLU A 149 -15.75 -12.86 13.57
C GLU A 149 -15.27 -11.49 13.07
N PHE A 150 -14.00 -11.36 12.71
CA PHE A 150 -13.40 -10.13 12.25
C PHE A 150 -14.00 -9.64 10.92
N PHE A 151 -14.12 -10.53 9.95
CA PHE A 151 -14.51 -10.15 8.58
C PHE A 151 -16.02 -10.04 8.40
N GLY A 152 -16.84 -10.67 9.27
CA GLY A 152 -18.30 -10.58 9.22
C GLY A 152 -18.85 -9.16 9.29
N GLY A 153 -18.05 -8.20 9.80
CA GLY A 153 -18.35 -6.77 9.81
C GLY A 153 -17.93 -5.99 8.56
N ALA A 154 -17.29 -6.61 7.56
CA ALA A 154 -16.78 -5.92 6.37
C ALA A 154 -17.90 -5.29 5.49
N GLY A 155 -19.13 -5.79 5.62
CA GLY A 155 -20.32 -5.23 5.00
C GLY A 155 -20.68 -5.86 3.64
N ASP A 156 -21.97 -5.82 3.32
CA ASP A 156 -22.52 -6.20 2.02
C ASP A 156 -22.61 -4.97 1.11
N PHE A 157 -22.01 -5.05 -0.09
CA PHE A 157 -22.00 -4.03 -1.13
C PHE A 157 -22.76 -4.47 -2.38
N SER A 158 -23.59 -5.52 -2.30
CA SER A 158 -24.35 -6.05 -3.45
C SER A 158 -25.23 -4.98 -4.09
N GLY A 159 -25.92 -4.16 -3.29
CA GLY A 159 -26.74 -3.07 -3.83
C GLY A 159 -25.96 -2.00 -4.58
N LEU A 160 -24.76 -1.62 -4.07
CA LEU A 160 -23.89 -0.68 -4.78
C LEU A 160 -23.28 -1.31 -6.06
N SER A 161 -22.91 -2.60 -6.01
CA SER A 161 -22.43 -3.31 -7.19
C SER A 161 -23.48 -3.38 -8.28
N GLU A 162 -24.73 -3.69 -7.93
CA GLU A 162 -25.86 -3.70 -8.87
C GLU A 162 -26.16 -2.31 -9.44
N LEU A 163 -26.19 -1.28 -8.60
CA LEU A 163 -26.40 0.11 -9.02
C LEU A 163 -25.34 0.51 -10.07
N ILE A 164 -24.06 0.31 -9.76
CA ILE A 164 -22.97 0.61 -10.69
C ILE A 164 -23.12 -0.23 -11.98
N GLY A 165 -23.43 -1.52 -11.83
CA GLY A 165 -23.58 -2.45 -12.95
C GLY A 165 -24.72 -2.09 -13.90
N ARG A 166 -25.81 -1.49 -13.41
CA ARG A 166 -26.90 -0.95 -14.24
C ARG A 166 -26.57 0.37 -14.87
N ALA A 167 -25.83 1.24 -14.16
CA ALA A 167 -25.57 2.61 -14.59
C ALA A 167 -24.43 2.72 -15.58
N VAL A 168 -23.29 2.05 -15.35
CA VAL A 168 -22.03 2.27 -16.06
C VAL A 168 -21.72 1.10 -16.99
N LYS A 169 -21.28 1.39 -18.22
CA LYS A 169 -20.80 0.37 -19.18
C LYS A 169 -19.60 -0.38 -18.62
N ASP A 170 -19.42 -1.64 -19.05
CA ASP A 170 -18.37 -2.52 -18.50
C ASP A 170 -16.95 -2.09 -18.93
N ASP A 171 -16.82 -1.45 -20.11
CA ASP A 171 -15.57 -0.80 -20.57
C ASP A 171 -15.85 0.66 -20.93
N PRO A 172 -15.95 1.56 -19.94
CA PRO A 172 -16.23 2.95 -20.17
C PRO A 172 -14.96 3.70 -20.61
N PRO A 173 -15.12 4.86 -21.29
CA PRO A 173 -14.00 5.73 -21.62
C PRO A 173 -13.27 6.21 -20.36
N LEU A 174 -12.02 6.67 -20.55
CA LEU A 174 -11.23 7.21 -19.44
C LEU A 174 -11.76 8.58 -18.98
N SER A 175 -12.19 9.42 -19.94
CA SER A 175 -12.66 10.77 -19.66
C SER A 175 -14.18 10.83 -19.58
N VAL A 176 -14.69 11.47 -18.56
CA VAL A 176 -16.13 11.74 -18.40
C VAL A 176 -16.67 12.64 -19.54
N ARG A 177 -15.79 13.42 -20.19
CA ARG A 177 -16.17 14.35 -21.26
C ARG A 177 -16.39 13.68 -22.62
N ASP A 178 -15.90 12.44 -22.78
CA ASP A 178 -15.98 11.76 -24.08
C ASP A 178 -17.38 11.21 -24.37
N GLY A 179 -18.23 11.09 -23.35
CA GLY A 179 -19.54 10.44 -23.44
C GLY A 179 -19.40 8.92 -23.58
N GLY A 180 -20.52 8.21 -23.68
CA GLY A 180 -20.54 6.76 -23.82
C GLY A 180 -20.29 6.01 -22.50
N ILE A 181 -20.60 6.64 -21.36
CA ILE A 181 -20.37 6.12 -20.00
C ILE A 181 -21.53 5.29 -19.51
N ILE A 182 -22.76 5.79 -19.71
CA ILE A 182 -23.98 5.24 -19.14
C ILE A 182 -24.54 4.14 -20.02
N LYS A 183 -25.06 3.07 -19.41
CA LYS A 183 -25.72 1.97 -20.10
C LYS A 183 -27.09 2.41 -20.63
N GLU A 184 -27.48 1.83 -21.74
CA GLU A 184 -28.83 1.94 -22.27
C GLU A 184 -29.84 1.30 -21.30
N GLY A 185 -31.00 1.93 -21.12
CA GLY A 185 -32.03 1.51 -20.20
C GLY A 185 -31.82 2.01 -18.75
N TYR A 186 -30.79 2.82 -18.47
CA TYR A 186 -30.59 3.39 -17.15
C TYR A 186 -31.41 4.66 -16.91
N ASP A 187 -31.55 5.51 -17.94
CA ASP A 187 -32.28 6.77 -17.88
C ASP A 187 -33.08 7.02 -19.17
N GLU A 188 -34.39 7.25 -19.05
CA GLU A 188 -35.29 7.39 -20.19
C GLU A 188 -34.99 8.63 -21.06
N GLU A 189 -34.57 9.74 -20.45
CA GLU A 189 -34.22 10.97 -21.18
C GLU A 189 -32.96 10.75 -22.02
N LEU A 190 -31.93 10.12 -21.43
CA LEU A 190 -30.71 9.78 -22.14
C LEU A 190 -30.98 8.82 -23.30
N ASP A 191 -31.81 7.80 -23.09
CA ASP A 191 -32.19 6.84 -24.13
C ASP A 191 -32.92 7.53 -25.28
N GLY A 192 -33.77 8.51 -24.97
CA GLY A 192 -34.43 9.35 -25.97
C GLY A 192 -33.42 10.13 -26.81
N VAL A 193 -32.46 10.76 -26.21
CA VAL A 193 -31.40 11.52 -26.92
C VAL A 193 -30.51 10.58 -27.72
N ASN A 194 -30.16 9.39 -27.20
CA ASN A 194 -29.38 8.38 -27.90
C ASN A 194 -30.09 7.88 -29.18
N LYS A 195 -31.40 7.67 -29.14
CA LYS A 195 -32.22 7.31 -30.28
C LYS A 195 -32.17 8.39 -31.37
N ILE A 196 -32.27 9.67 -31.00
CA ILE A 196 -32.16 10.79 -31.97
C ILE A 196 -30.76 10.78 -32.58
N ALA A 197 -29.71 10.64 -31.79
CA ALA A 197 -28.34 10.60 -32.30
C ALA A 197 -28.08 9.40 -33.25
N HIS A 198 -28.64 8.23 -32.95
CA HIS A 198 -28.57 7.04 -33.78
C HIS A 198 -29.32 7.22 -35.09
N ASN A 199 -30.57 7.66 -35.06
CA ASN A 199 -31.39 7.91 -36.22
C ASN A 199 -30.74 8.95 -37.13
N SER A 200 -30.08 9.95 -36.58
CA SER A 200 -29.35 10.97 -37.33
C SER A 200 -28.13 10.41 -38.07
N LYS A 201 -27.44 9.43 -37.53
CA LYS A 201 -26.34 8.73 -38.19
C LYS A 201 -26.85 7.87 -39.38
N GLU A 202 -27.95 7.14 -39.18
CA GLU A 202 -28.61 6.39 -40.26
C GLU A 202 -29.08 7.32 -41.35
N TRP A 203 -29.65 8.46 -40.98
CA TRP A 203 -30.08 9.49 -41.95
C TRP A 203 -28.89 9.98 -42.79
N LEU A 204 -27.72 10.27 -42.20
CA LEU A 204 -26.51 10.69 -42.93
C LEU A 204 -26.06 9.62 -43.93
N LEU A 205 -26.08 8.34 -43.56
CA LEU A 205 -25.73 7.25 -44.45
C LEU A 205 -26.72 7.13 -45.61
N ASN A 206 -28.01 7.27 -45.35
CA ASN A 206 -29.06 7.27 -46.36
C ASN A 206 -28.94 8.47 -47.27
N LEU A 207 -28.65 9.67 -46.74
CA LEU A 207 -28.39 10.85 -47.52
C LEU A 207 -27.19 10.67 -48.45
N GLU A 208 -26.08 10.14 -47.98
CA GLU A 208 -24.90 9.84 -48.79
C GLU A 208 -25.25 8.91 -49.95
N GLN A 209 -25.96 7.83 -49.73
CA GLN A 209 -26.39 6.88 -50.75
C GLN A 209 -27.38 7.52 -51.78
N ASN A 210 -28.31 8.32 -51.29
CA ASN A 210 -29.28 9.01 -52.14
C ASN A 210 -28.60 10.07 -53.01
N GLU A 211 -27.68 10.84 -52.45
CA GLU A 211 -26.92 11.85 -53.18
C GLU A 211 -25.95 11.22 -54.20
N GLN A 212 -25.35 10.05 -53.87
CA GLN A 212 -24.57 9.28 -54.83
C GLN A 212 -25.41 8.82 -56.05
N LYS A 213 -26.63 8.33 -55.78
CA LYS A 213 -27.58 7.91 -56.85
C LYS A 213 -28.07 9.09 -57.66
N ARG A 214 -28.45 10.22 -57.03
CA ARG A 214 -28.99 11.40 -57.65
C ARG A 214 -27.96 12.12 -58.53
N SER A 215 -26.73 12.26 -58.06
CA SER A 215 -25.64 12.94 -58.80
C SER A 215 -24.88 12.04 -59.77
N GLY A 216 -25.03 10.70 -59.63
CA GLY A 216 -24.22 9.74 -60.40
C GLY A 216 -22.74 9.64 -59.91
N ILE A 217 -22.37 10.37 -58.88
CA ILE A 217 -21.00 10.48 -58.41
C ILE A 217 -20.75 9.40 -57.35
N LYS A 218 -20.25 8.24 -57.72
CA LYS A 218 -19.96 7.12 -56.82
C LYS A 218 -18.90 7.42 -55.74
N SER A 219 -18.03 8.41 -55.97
CA SER A 219 -16.95 8.83 -55.05
C SER A 219 -17.39 9.90 -54.02
N LEU A 220 -18.64 10.36 -54.09
CA LEU A 220 -19.21 11.31 -53.14
C LEU A 220 -19.19 10.71 -51.74
N LYS A 221 -18.70 11.47 -50.73
CA LYS A 221 -18.72 11.09 -49.31
C LYS A 221 -19.16 12.25 -48.45
N ILE A 222 -19.98 11.98 -47.47
CA ILE A 222 -20.31 12.92 -46.41
C ILE A 222 -19.28 12.74 -45.30
N LYS A 223 -18.56 13.80 -44.92
CA LYS A 223 -17.53 13.81 -43.88
C LYS A 223 -17.78 14.94 -42.90
N TYR A 224 -17.18 14.81 -41.74
CA TYR A 224 -17.22 15.82 -40.67
C TYR A 224 -15.83 16.42 -40.43
N ASN A 225 -15.78 17.72 -40.19
CA ASN A 225 -14.59 18.44 -39.73
C ASN A 225 -14.99 19.43 -38.63
N ARG A 226 -14.19 19.50 -37.55
CA ARG A 226 -14.48 20.38 -36.41
C ARG A 226 -14.65 21.86 -36.73
N VAL A 227 -13.96 22.35 -37.81
CA VAL A 227 -14.00 23.77 -38.21
C VAL A 227 -15.17 24.04 -39.14
N PHE A 228 -15.48 23.09 -40.02
CA PHE A 228 -16.46 23.30 -41.13
C PHE A 228 -17.75 22.49 -40.93
N GLY A 229 -17.85 21.63 -39.90
CA GLY A 229 -18.99 20.75 -39.68
C GLY A 229 -19.10 19.64 -40.73
N TYR A 230 -20.31 19.18 -41.02
CA TYR A 230 -20.57 18.21 -42.09
C TYR A 230 -20.45 18.83 -43.48
N TYR A 231 -19.89 18.06 -44.42
CA TYR A 231 -19.73 18.47 -45.79
C TYR A 231 -19.73 17.27 -46.75
N ILE A 232 -20.16 17.52 -47.95
CA ILE A 232 -20.09 16.59 -49.07
C ILE A 232 -18.76 16.83 -49.78
N GLU A 233 -17.90 15.80 -49.87
CA GLU A 233 -16.62 15.87 -50.57
C GLU A 233 -16.74 15.24 -51.94
N ILE A 234 -16.40 16.03 -52.97
CA ILE A 234 -16.42 15.62 -54.39
C ILE A 234 -15.05 15.85 -54.99
N THR A 235 -14.49 14.83 -55.66
CA THR A 235 -13.21 14.94 -56.36
C THR A 235 -13.32 15.85 -57.57
N LYS A 236 -12.23 16.56 -57.94
CA LYS A 236 -12.20 17.51 -59.06
C LYS A 236 -12.64 16.90 -60.39
N ALA A 237 -12.44 15.62 -60.63
CA ALA A 237 -12.86 14.88 -61.80
C ALA A 237 -14.38 14.86 -61.99
N ASN A 238 -15.16 15.06 -60.96
CA ASN A 238 -16.62 14.96 -60.98
C ASN A 238 -17.35 16.32 -60.84
N LEU A 239 -16.63 17.45 -60.92
CA LEU A 239 -17.20 18.77 -60.68
C LEU A 239 -18.29 19.16 -61.74
N GLY A 240 -18.24 18.57 -62.90
CA GLY A 240 -19.25 18.83 -63.96
C GLY A 240 -20.62 18.18 -63.72
N ALA A 241 -20.73 17.28 -62.75
CA ALA A 241 -21.97 16.56 -62.35
C ALA A 241 -22.61 17.09 -61.09
N ILE A 242 -22.17 18.26 -60.57
CA ILE A 242 -22.63 18.80 -59.28
C ILE A 242 -24.07 19.30 -59.43
N PRO A 243 -24.99 18.89 -58.52
CA PRO A 243 -26.35 19.43 -58.47
C PRO A 243 -26.39 20.93 -58.14
N GLU A 244 -27.36 21.67 -58.71
CA GLU A 244 -27.49 23.13 -58.51
C GLU A 244 -27.70 23.55 -57.05
N ASN A 245 -28.26 22.69 -56.23
CA ASN A 245 -28.52 22.97 -54.80
C ASN A 245 -27.29 22.80 -53.88
N TYR A 246 -26.10 22.46 -54.44
CA TYR A 246 -24.86 22.35 -53.67
C TYR A 246 -24.19 23.72 -53.52
N ILE A 247 -24.00 24.12 -52.28
CA ILE A 247 -23.32 25.37 -51.94
C ILE A 247 -21.86 25.05 -51.62
N ARG A 248 -20.94 25.68 -52.39
CA ARG A 248 -19.49 25.48 -52.20
C ARG A 248 -19.05 26.04 -50.85
N LYS A 249 -18.32 25.24 -50.09
CA LYS A 249 -17.79 25.59 -48.75
C LYS A 249 -16.27 25.78 -48.74
N GLN A 250 -15.53 24.92 -49.46
CA GLN A 250 -14.07 24.97 -49.53
C GLN A 250 -13.54 24.27 -50.78
N THR A 251 -12.47 24.85 -51.36
CA THR A 251 -11.69 24.23 -52.46
C THR A 251 -10.40 23.66 -51.91
N LEU A 252 -10.11 22.39 -52.24
CA LEU A 252 -8.87 21.68 -51.88
C LEU A 252 -8.06 21.37 -53.16
N ALA A 253 -6.83 20.88 -53.00
CA ALA A 253 -5.97 20.52 -54.13
C ALA A 253 -6.62 19.48 -55.08
N ASN A 254 -7.26 18.43 -54.51
CA ASN A 254 -7.82 17.30 -55.31
C ASN A 254 -9.34 17.12 -55.20
N ALA A 255 -10.04 17.93 -54.39
CA ALA A 255 -11.48 17.83 -54.14
C ALA A 255 -12.07 19.19 -53.82
N GLU A 256 -13.38 19.28 -53.87
CA GLU A 256 -14.15 20.42 -53.36
C GLU A 256 -15.16 19.95 -52.34
N ARG A 257 -15.46 20.82 -51.38
CA ARG A 257 -16.40 20.57 -50.27
C ARG A 257 -17.65 21.42 -50.45
N PHE A 258 -18.79 20.77 -50.31
CA PHE A 258 -20.09 21.37 -50.46
C PHE A 258 -20.96 21.09 -49.24
N TYR A 259 -22.04 21.84 -49.12
CA TYR A 259 -23.12 21.54 -48.20
C TYR A 259 -24.47 21.81 -48.89
N THR A 260 -25.53 21.20 -48.36
CA THR A 260 -26.90 21.49 -48.69
C THR A 260 -27.60 22.12 -47.50
N PRO A 261 -28.68 22.93 -47.69
CA PRO A 261 -29.47 23.43 -46.55
C PRO A 261 -29.97 22.31 -45.63
N GLU A 262 -30.42 21.20 -46.20
CA GLU A 262 -30.87 20.01 -45.48
C GLU A 262 -29.75 19.40 -44.60
N LEU A 263 -28.54 19.24 -45.16
CA LEU A 263 -27.39 18.74 -44.38
C LEU A 263 -27.02 19.70 -43.25
N LYS A 264 -27.16 21.01 -43.43
CA LYS A 264 -26.85 22.02 -42.43
C LYS A 264 -27.86 22.03 -41.29
N GLU A 265 -29.15 21.84 -41.61
CA GLU A 265 -30.20 21.72 -40.58
C GLU A 265 -30.01 20.48 -39.73
N MET A 266 -29.73 19.33 -40.37
CA MET A 266 -29.46 18.07 -39.67
C MET A 266 -28.16 18.14 -38.85
N GLU A 267 -27.11 18.81 -39.33
CA GLU A 267 -25.90 19.10 -38.59
C GLU A 267 -26.20 19.74 -37.23
N SER A 268 -27.05 20.75 -37.22
CA SER A 268 -27.44 21.43 -35.99
C SER A 268 -28.16 20.48 -35.01
N GLN A 269 -29.05 19.61 -35.51
CA GLN A 269 -29.73 18.63 -34.72
C GLN A 269 -28.77 17.58 -34.12
N ILE A 270 -27.81 17.07 -34.92
CA ILE A 270 -26.81 16.09 -34.52
C ILE A 270 -25.90 16.67 -33.42
N LEU A 271 -25.38 17.89 -33.63
CA LEU A 271 -24.48 18.54 -32.70
C LEU A 271 -25.17 18.84 -31.35
N ASN A 272 -26.41 19.33 -31.41
CA ASN A 272 -27.21 19.59 -30.22
C ASN A 272 -27.53 18.28 -29.44
N ALA A 273 -27.81 17.19 -30.18
CA ALA A 273 -28.04 15.88 -29.54
C ALA A 273 -26.77 15.34 -28.90
N ASP A 274 -25.60 15.43 -29.53
CA ASP A 274 -24.31 14.99 -28.96
C ASP A 274 -23.91 15.79 -27.72
N GLU A 275 -24.07 17.11 -27.73
CA GLU A 275 -23.81 17.96 -26.57
C GLU A 275 -24.76 17.64 -25.42
N ARG A 276 -26.05 17.46 -25.70
CA ARG A 276 -27.06 17.11 -24.68
C ARG A 276 -26.81 15.74 -24.10
N GLN A 277 -26.44 14.75 -24.94
CA GLN A 277 -26.06 13.42 -24.49
C GLN A 277 -24.89 13.48 -23.49
N LYS A 278 -23.79 14.14 -23.86
CA LYS A 278 -22.61 14.26 -23.00
C LYS A 278 -22.91 14.96 -21.68
N LYS A 279 -23.75 16.00 -21.73
CA LYS A 279 -24.18 16.73 -20.53
C LYS A 279 -25.01 15.85 -19.60
N LEU A 280 -26.01 15.13 -20.13
CA LEU A 280 -26.83 14.20 -19.36
C LEU A 280 -26.01 13.05 -18.77
N GLU A 281 -25.13 12.43 -19.54
CA GLU A 281 -24.26 11.39 -19.04
C GLU A 281 -23.35 11.89 -17.91
N TYR A 282 -22.82 13.11 -18.03
CA TYR A 282 -22.06 13.75 -16.95
C TYR A 282 -22.89 13.96 -15.69
N GLU A 283 -24.10 14.49 -15.81
CA GLU A 283 -24.99 14.73 -14.66
C GLU A 283 -25.39 13.42 -13.97
N LEU A 284 -25.72 12.39 -14.74
CA LEU A 284 -26.02 11.05 -14.20
C LEU A 284 -24.82 10.41 -13.54
N PHE A 285 -23.64 10.54 -14.12
CA PHE A 285 -22.40 10.05 -13.52
C PHE A 285 -22.07 10.75 -12.19
N ILE A 286 -22.25 12.07 -12.11
CA ILE A 286 -22.03 12.81 -10.86
C ILE A 286 -23.03 12.37 -9.78
N LYS A 287 -24.31 12.17 -10.10
CA LYS A 287 -25.31 11.65 -9.15
C LYS A 287 -24.92 10.28 -8.62
N LEU A 288 -24.46 9.37 -9.49
CA LEU A 288 -23.96 8.06 -9.11
C LEU A 288 -22.75 8.16 -8.15
N VAL A 289 -21.79 9.03 -8.46
CA VAL A 289 -20.60 9.28 -7.63
C VAL A 289 -21.00 9.82 -6.24
N GLU A 290 -21.97 10.71 -6.16
CA GLU A 290 -22.49 11.26 -4.89
C GLU A 290 -23.19 10.17 -4.06
N GLU A 291 -23.95 9.28 -4.69
CA GLU A 291 -24.56 8.15 -4.02
C GLU A 291 -23.51 7.18 -3.45
N ILE A 292 -22.48 6.86 -4.21
CA ILE A 292 -21.34 6.04 -3.72
C ILE A 292 -20.64 6.76 -2.56
N ALA A 293 -20.41 8.07 -2.67
CA ALA A 293 -19.75 8.87 -1.64
C ALA A 293 -20.52 8.86 -0.30
N ALA A 294 -21.86 8.75 -0.31
CA ALA A 294 -22.67 8.61 0.89
C ALA A 294 -22.31 7.36 1.71
N HIS A 295 -21.78 6.32 1.06
CA HIS A 295 -21.34 5.07 1.70
C HIS A 295 -19.85 5.04 2.04
N SER A 296 -19.14 6.17 1.96
CA SER A 296 -17.66 6.25 2.09
C SER A 296 -17.13 5.61 3.38
N GLU A 297 -17.80 5.80 4.54
CA GLU A 297 -17.35 5.24 5.82
C GLU A 297 -17.33 3.71 5.79
N ARG A 298 -18.40 3.10 5.27
CA ARG A 298 -18.51 1.64 5.12
C ARG A 298 -17.43 1.09 4.18
N ILE A 299 -17.21 1.79 3.05
CA ILE A 299 -16.20 1.39 2.05
C ILE A 299 -14.79 1.49 2.63
N TYR A 300 -14.47 2.55 3.38
CA TYR A 300 -13.17 2.66 4.07
C TYR A 300 -12.99 1.59 5.15
N HIS A 301 -14.06 1.25 5.88
CA HIS A 301 -14.01 0.16 6.86
C HIS A 301 -13.68 -1.18 6.19
N ALA A 302 -14.36 -1.51 5.09
CA ALA A 302 -14.08 -2.70 4.30
C ALA A 302 -12.66 -2.70 3.73
N ALA A 303 -12.19 -1.58 3.19
CA ALA A 303 -10.84 -1.45 2.67
C ALA A 303 -9.78 -1.75 3.72
N ARG A 304 -9.98 -1.28 4.96
CA ARG A 304 -9.11 -1.60 6.10
C ARG A 304 -9.16 -3.06 6.48
N ALA A 305 -10.34 -3.68 6.54
CA ALA A 305 -10.49 -5.10 6.83
C ALA A 305 -9.78 -5.96 5.77
N ILE A 306 -9.92 -5.62 4.49
CA ILE A 306 -9.21 -6.24 3.38
C ILE A 306 -7.68 -6.11 3.54
N ALA A 307 -7.19 -4.91 3.85
CA ALA A 307 -5.76 -4.70 4.06
C ALA A 307 -5.20 -5.55 5.20
N VAL A 308 -5.95 -5.69 6.31
CA VAL A 308 -5.58 -6.54 7.45
C VAL A 308 -5.53 -8.02 7.04
N ILE A 309 -6.58 -8.53 6.38
CA ILE A 309 -6.62 -9.91 5.87
C ILE A 309 -5.44 -10.19 4.94
N ASP A 310 -5.12 -9.26 4.05
CA ASP A 310 -4.02 -9.40 3.09
C ASP A 310 -2.65 -9.47 3.79
N VAL A 311 -2.42 -8.66 4.83
CA VAL A 311 -1.18 -8.72 5.61
C VAL A 311 -1.09 -10.02 6.41
N LEU A 312 -2.18 -10.46 7.05
CA LEU A 312 -2.18 -11.69 7.84
C LEU A 312 -1.99 -12.94 6.96
N ALA A 313 -2.61 -12.97 5.79
CA ALA A 313 -2.37 -14.01 4.79
C ALA A 313 -0.91 -13.97 4.27
N SER A 314 -0.33 -12.76 4.14
CA SER A 314 1.08 -12.57 3.77
C SER A 314 2.03 -13.12 4.84
N PHE A 315 1.75 -12.88 6.13
CA PHE A 315 2.53 -13.47 7.23
C PHE A 315 2.45 -15.01 7.24
N ALA A 316 1.27 -15.55 7.02
CA ALA A 316 1.08 -17.01 6.93
C ALA A 316 1.81 -17.62 5.73
N GLU A 317 1.82 -16.92 4.58
CA GLU A 317 2.57 -17.37 3.40
C GLU A 317 4.08 -17.33 3.63
N ALA A 318 4.60 -16.25 4.25
CA ALA A 318 5.99 -16.16 4.64
C ALA A 318 6.36 -17.27 5.63
N ALA A 319 5.52 -17.52 6.64
CA ALA A 319 5.73 -18.55 7.64
C ALA A 319 5.79 -19.96 7.00
N ALA A 320 4.86 -20.27 6.10
CA ALA A 320 4.82 -21.55 5.42
C ALA A 320 5.99 -21.76 4.43
N LYS A 321 6.41 -20.67 3.76
CA LYS A 321 7.49 -20.72 2.79
C LYS A 321 8.86 -20.86 3.45
N TYR A 322 9.04 -20.23 4.61
CA TYR A 322 10.34 -20.05 5.25
C TYR A 322 10.47 -20.81 6.57
N ASP A 323 9.50 -21.66 6.88
CA ASP A 323 9.46 -22.47 8.11
C ASP A 323 9.65 -21.60 9.37
N TYR A 324 8.78 -20.57 9.50
CA TYR A 324 8.74 -19.71 10.66
C TYR A 324 7.75 -20.24 11.70
N VAL A 325 8.05 -19.99 12.96
CA VAL A 325 7.23 -20.47 14.09
C VAL A 325 6.50 -19.31 14.78
N LYS A 326 5.37 -19.60 15.41
CA LYS A 326 4.63 -18.66 16.25
C LYS A 326 5.45 -18.37 17.50
N PRO A 327 5.89 -17.11 17.77
CA PRO A 327 6.57 -16.79 19.02
C PRO A 327 5.57 -16.61 20.16
N GLU A 328 5.98 -16.96 21.38
CA GLU A 328 5.29 -16.61 22.63
C GLU A 328 5.65 -15.16 22.98
N ILE A 329 4.64 -14.35 23.31
CA ILE A 329 4.82 -12.95 23.73
C ILE A 329 4.48 -12.84 25.21
N THR A 330 5.34 -12.19 25.99
CA THR A 330 5.16 -12.04 27.42
C THR A 330 5.32 -10.57 27.86
N CYS A 331 4.86 -10.28 29.09
CA CYS A 331 5.12 -8.99 29.73
C CYS A 331 6.48 -8.94 30.45
N GLY A 332 7.21 -10.05 30.46
CA GLY A 332 8.53 -10.17 31.08
C GLY A 332 9.63 -9.43 30.31
N ASP A 333 10.86 -9.64 30.73
CA ASP A 333 12.07 -9.05 30.17
C ASP A 333 12.94 -10.08 29.40
N GLU A 334 12.48 -11.33 29.29
CA GLU A 334 13.20 -12.39 28.62
C GLU A 334 13.14 -12.26 27.09
N ILE A 335 14.24 -12.54 26.42
CA ILE A 335 14.32 -12.86 24.99
C ILE A 335 15.02 -14.19 24.87
N GLU A 336 14.27 -15.24 24.60
CA GLU A 336 14.75 -16.60 24.40
C GLU A 336 14.46 -17.02 22.96
N ILE A 337 15.49 -17.27 22.19
CA ILE A 337 15.40 -17.69 20.80
C ILE A 337 16.24 -18.94 20.63
N PHE A 338 15.64 -20.03 20.19
CA PHE A 338 16.33 -21.28 19.91
C PHE A 338 16.42 -21.48 18.40
N GLU A 339 17.63 -21.79 17.93
CA GLU A 339 17.93 -21.96 16.49
C GLU A 339 17.44 -20.78 15.65
N GLY A 340 17.68 -19.56 16.13
CA GLY A 340 17.34 -18.34 15.43
C GLY A 340 18.09 -18.20 14.10
N ARG A 341 17.42 -17.63 13.11
CA ARG A 341 17.94 -17.40 11.77
C ARG A 341 17.74 -15.96 11.38
N HIS A 342 18.64 -15.40 10.56
CA HIS A 342 18.51 -14.02 10.10
C HIS A 342 17.59 -13.95 8.86
N PRO A 343 16.38 -13.36 8.93
CA PRO A 343 15.37 -13.50 7.89
C PRO A 343 15.84 -13.00 6.52
N VAL A 344 16.62 -11.93 6.47
CA VAL A 344 17.10 -11.34 5.21
C VAL A 344 18.30 -12.10 4.66
N VAL A 345 19.26 -12.48 5.52
CA VAL A 345 20.48 -13.17 5.08
C VAL A 345 20.13 -14.58 4.60
N GLU A 346 19.34 -15.31 5.37
CA GLU A 346 18.86 -16.65 5.02
C GLU A 346 18.16 -16.65 3.66
N ASN A 347 17.28 -15.69 3.41
CA ASN A 347 16.58 -15.59 2.14
C ASN A 347 17.53 -15.32 0.96
N ARG A 348 18.58 -14.50 1.15
CA ARG A 348 19.62 -14.24 0.13
C ARG A 348 20.51 -15.47 -0.14
N MET A 349 20.73 -16.31 0.86
CA MET A 349 21.52 -17.53 0.75
C MET A 349 20.71 -18.73 0.22
N ASN A 350 19.47 -18.54 -0.21
CA ASN A 350 18.56 -19.62 -0.62
C ASN A 350 18.50 -20.78 0.39
N TYR A 351 18.54 -20.46 1.69
CA TYR A 351 18.50 -21.41 2.84
C TYR A 351 19.69 -22.39 2.93
N MET A 352 20.70 -22.26 2.10
CA MET A 352 21.86 -23.12 2.15
C MET A 352 22.97 -22.49 3.01
N GLY A 353 23.30 -23.15 4.14
CA GLY A 353 24.50 -22.85 4.92
C GLY A 353 24.37 -21.75 5.96
N PHE A 354 23.17 -21.26 6.28
CA PHE A 354 23.01 -20.39 7.44
C PHE A 354 23.14 -21.20 8.74
N ILE A 355 24.01 -20.74 9.65
CA ILE A 355 24.22 -21.39 10.95
C ILE A 355 23.25 -20.76 11.94
N ASN A 356 22.34 -21.57 12.51
CA ASN A 356 21.38 -21.14 13.50
C ASN A 356 22.09 -20.75 14.82
N ASN A 357 21.50 -19.80 15.55
CA ASN A 357 22.07 -19.31 16.80
C ASN A 357 21.01 -19.26 17.91
N ASP A 358 21.40 -19.67 19.11
CA ASP A 358 20.58 -19.51 20.31
C ASP A 358 20.85 -18.15 20.95
N THR A 359 19.82 -17.57 21.58
CA THR A 359 19.91 -16.32 22.33
C THR A 359 19.08 -16.43 23.59
N MET A 360 19.68 -16.12 24.75
CA MET A 360 19.01 -16.05 26.04
C MET A 360 19.47 -14.79 26.77
N ILE A 361 18.60 -13.80 26.91
CA ILE A 361 18.89 -12.51 27.54
C ILE A 361 17.69 -12.04 28.38
N GLY A 362 17.92 -11.52 29.60
CA GLY A 362 16.84 -11.23 30.54
C GLY A 362 16.22 -12.50 31.12
N GLY A 363 15.09 -12.41 31.84
CA GLY A 363 14.39 -13.57 32.38
C GLY A 363 15.19 -14.41 33.37
N GLY A 364 16.10 -13.82 34.12
CA GLY A 364 17.02 -14.52 35.01
C GLY A 364 18.38 -14.82 34.40
N HIS A 365 18.57 -14.59 33.10
CA HIS A 365 19.86 -14.56 32.42
C HIS A 365 20.48 -13.16 32.49
N SER A 366 21.71 -13.03 31.99
CA SER A 366 22.39 -11.74 31.88
C SER A 366 21.57 -10.76 31.00
N HIS A 367 21.53 -9.48 31.39
CA HIS A 367 20.90 -8.42 30.60
C HIS A 367 21.83 -7.81 29.55
N VAL A 368 23.13 -8.02 29.67
CA VAL A 368 24.14 -7.55 28.74
C VAL A 368 24.95 -8.73 28.26
N GLN A 369 25.07 -8.89 26.94
CA GLN A 369 25.95 -9.88 26.35
C GLN A 369 27.01 -9.18 25.52
N ILE A 370 28.28 -9.45 25.86
CA ILE A 370 29.46 -8.94 25.16
C ILE A 370 29.97 -10.01 24.18
N LEU A 371 29.87 -9.71 22.90
CA LEU A 371 30.28 -10.61 21.81
C LEU A 371 31.62 -10.17 21.26
N THR A 372 32.64 -11.00 21.43
CA THR A 372 33.97 -10.77 20.87
C THR A 372 34.29 -11.76 19.76
N GLY A 373 35.23 -11.43 18.92
CA GLY A 373 35.69 -12.31 17.84
C GLY A 373 36.21 -11.55 16.60
N PRO A 374 36.78 -12.24 15.62
CA PRO A 374 37.34 -11.61 14.44
C PRO A 374 36.28 -10.99 13.54
N ASN A 375 36.73 -10.13 12.60
CA ASN A 375 35.86 -9.64 11.53
C ASN A 375 35.30 -10.80 10.72
N MET A 376 34.12 -10.64 10.15
CA MET A 376 33.39 -11.64 9.37
C MET A 376 32.96 -12.91 10.14
N ALA A 377 33.11 -12.96 11.46
CA ALA A 377 32.63 -14.08 12.28
C ALA A 377 31.10 -14.11 12.47
N GLY A 378 30.37 -13.15 11.90
CA GLY A 378 28.90 -13.10 11.99
C GLY A 378 28.33 -12.34 13.18
N LYS A 379 29.14 -11.67 14.01
CA LYS A 379 28.67 -10.90 15.19
C LYS A 379 27.55 -9.91 14.86
N SER A 380 27.79 -9.04 13.87
CA SER A 380 26.81 -8.04 13.42
C SER A 380 25.53 -8.67 12.85
N THR A 381 25.66 -9.83 12.18
CA THR A 381 24.51 -10.60 11.68
C THR A 381 23.68 -11.14 12.82
N TYR A 382 24.35 -11.70 13.84
CA TYR A 382 23.71 -12.27 15.02
C TYR A 382 22.92 -11.23 15.82
N ILE A 383 23.54 -10.08 16.15
CA ILE A 383 22.83 -9.05 16.93
C ILE A 383 21.65 -8.43 16.17
N ARG A 384 21.78 -8.25 14.84
CA ARG A 384 20.66 -7.81 13.98
C ARG A 384 19.55 -8.86 13.90
N GLN A 385 19.89 -10.14 13.84
CA GLN A 385 18.95 -11.25 13.87
C GLN A 385 18.02 -11.16 15.07
N VAL A 386 18.57 -10.96 16.28
CA VAL A 386 17.81 -10.85 17.53
C VAL A 386 16.86 -9.66 17.47
N ALA A 387 17.33 -8.50 17.01
CA ALA A 387 16.48 -7.32 16.85
C ALA A 387 15.35 -7.52 15.83
N LEU A 388 15.63 -8.14 14.69
CA LEU A 388 14.63 -8.42 13.66
C LEU A 388 13.59 -9.45 14.11
N ILE A 389 14.01 -10.52 14.81
CA ILE A 389 13.08 -11.51 15.38
C ILE A 389 12.16 -10.85 16.40
N THR A 390 12.70 -10.01 17.29
CA THR A 390 11.91 -9.25 18.27
C THR A 390 10.91 -8.31 17.58
N LEU A 391 11.34 -7.58 16.55
CA LEU A 391 10.49 -6.70 15.77
C LEU A 391 9.37 -7.48 15.05
N MET A 392 9.70 -8.60 14.39
CA MET A 392 8.73 -9.46 13.73
C MET A 392 7.69 -10.00 14.70
N ALA A 393 8.13 -10.48 15.88
CA ALA A 393 7.26 -10.99 16.93
C ALA A 393 6.24 -9.93 17.37
N GLN A 394 6.68 -8.70 17.65
CA GLN A 394 5.81 -7.60 18.08
C GLN A 394 4.99 -6.99 16.91
N THR A 395 5.34 -7.27 15.67
CA THR A 395 4.47 -6.95 14.53
C THR A 395 3.28 -7.92 14.42
N GLY A 396 3.35 -9.06 15.08
CA GLY A 396 2.35 -10.15 15.03
C GLY A 396 2.66 -11.19 13.94
N SER A 397 3.88 -11.18 13.41
CA SER A 397 4.36 -12.19 12.46
C SER A 397 4.93 -13.41 13.18
N TYR A 398 4.97 -14.53 12.50
CA TYR A 398 5.81 -15.67 12.86
C TYR A 398 7.29 -15.33 12.61
N VAL A 399 8.20 -16.03 13.28
CA VAL A 399 9.62 -15.68 13.35
C VAL A 399 10.54 -16.83 12.90
N PRO A 400 11.71 -16.51 12.31
CA PRO A 400 12.69 -17.50 11.86
C PRO A 400 13.46 -18.11 13.05
N ALA A 401 12.85 -19.08 13.72
CA ALA A 401 13.43 -19.81 14.83
C ALA A 401 12.78 -21.18 14.97
N ARG A 402 13.39 -22.10 15.74
CA ARG A 402 12.70 -23.33 16.15
C ARG A 402 11.71 -23.06 17.30
N LYS A 403 12.05 -22.14 18.20
CA LYS A 403 11.20 -21.66 19.30
C LYS A 403 11.63 -20.25 19.68
N ALA A 404 10.68 -19.38 19.97
CA ALA A 404 10.98 -18.05 20.49
C ALA A 404 9.98 -17.64 21.58
N LYS A 405 10.50 -17.02 22.64
CA LYS A 405 9.74 -16.38 23.71
C LYS A 405 10.30 -14.97 23.89
N ILE A 406 9.44 -13.98 23.68
CA ILE A 406 9.84 -12.59 23.56
C ILE A 406 9.07 -11.75 24.57
N GLY A 407 9.77 -11.24 25.58
CA GLY A 407 9.27 -10.20 26.46
C GLY A 407 9.16 -8.87 25.73
N LEU A 408 8.08 -8.14 25.96
CA LEU A 408 7.81 -6.88 25.26
C LEU A 408 8.97 -5.90 25.33
N CYS A 409 9.35 -5.36 24.17
CA CYS A 409 10.27 -4.23 24.01
C CYS A 409 9.47 -2.97 23.69
N ASP A 410 9.70 -1.90 24.42
CA ASP A 410 9.12 -0.59 24.11
C ASP A 410 9.93 0.18 23.07
N ARG A 411 11.23 -0.13 22.94
CA ARG A 411 12.15 0.51 21.99
C ARG A 411 13.21 -0.48 21.52
N ILE A 412 13.61 -0.34 20.29
CA ILE A 412 14.84 -0.97 19.77
C ILE A 412 15.77 0.16 19.33
N PHE A 413 16.95 0.20 19.93
CA PHE A 413 18.02 1.09 19.57
C PHE A 413 19.15 0.31 18.90
N THR A 414 19.68 0.86 17.83
CA THR A 414 20.84 0.24 17.17
C THR A 414 21.91 1.29 16.89
N ARG A 415 23.15 0.92 17.20
CA ARG A 415 24.34 1.57 16.72
C ARG A 415 25.16 0.52 15.98
N ILE A 416 25.05 0.49 14.65
CA ILE A 416 25.66 -0.52 13.79
C ILE A 416 26.35 0.19 12.63
N GLY A 417 27.69 0.09 12.57
CA GLY A 417 28.53 0.60 11.50
C GLY A 417 28.39 2.11 11.24
N ALA A 418 29.42 2.75 10.75
CA ALA A 418 29.32 4.13 10.28
C ALA A 418 28.68 4.14 8.88
N SER A 419 27.51 4.74 8.72
CA SER A 419 27.16 5.32 7.43
C SER A 419 27.96 6.61 7.31
N ASP A 420 28.95 6.65 6.40
CA ASP A 420 29.65 7.89 6.05
C ASP A 420 28.63 8.91 5.57
N ASN A 421 28.21 9.80 6.45
CA ASN A 421 27.38 10.92 6.07
C ASN A 421 28.28 12.07 5.57
N LEU A 422 29.01 11.79 4.51
CA LEU A 422 29.91 12.75 3.85
C LEU A 422 29.18 14.03 3.41
N ALA A 423 27.87 13.93 3.18
CA ALA A 423 27.04 15.07 2.78
C ALA A 423 26.86 16.12 3.89
N ALA A 424 26.95 15.73 5.16
CA ALA A 424 26.80 16.64 6.31
C ALA A 424 28.13 17.14 6.86
N GLY A 425 29.29 16.69 6.35
CA GLY A 425 30.60 17.12 6.80
C GLY A 425 30.93 16.77 8.26
N GLN A 426 30.18 15.83 8.87
CA GLN A 426 30.37 15.38 10.24
C GLN A 426 31.39 14.26 10.29
N SER A 427 32.28 14.29 11.29
CA SER A 427 33.17 13.17 11.58
C SER A 427 32.35 11.92 11.95
N THR A 428 32.73 10.74 11.42
CA THR A 428 32.14 9.45 11.77
C THR A 428 32.11 9.22 13.29
N PHE A 429 33.16 9.64 13.98
CA PHE A 429 33.25 9.59 15.44
C PHE A 429 32.20 10.48 16.14
N MET A 430 31.97 11.70 15.63
CA MET A 430 30.95 12.59 16.19
C MET A 430 29.54 12.01 16.03
N VAL A 431 29.23 11.46 14.85
CA VAL A 431 27.94 10.78 14.60
C VAL A 431 27.76 9.61 15.56
N GLU A 432 28.80 8.78 15.72
CA GLU A 432 28.81 7.66 16.64
C GLU A 432 28.52 8.08 18.10
N MET A 433 29.15 9.16 18.57
CA MET A 433 28.92 9.68 19.93
C MET A 433 27.52 10.25 20.11
N ILE A 434 26.97 10.93 19.11
CA ILE A 434 25.59 11.45 19.15
C ILE A 434 24.59 10.29 19.20
N GLU A 435 24.77 9.25 18.40
CA GLU A 435 23.91 8.05 18.39
C GLU A 435 23.98 7.31 19.73
N THR A 436 25.20 7.11 20.24
CA THR A 436 25.40 6.47 21.55
C THR A 436 24.78 7.29 22.68
N ALA A 437 24.97 8.59 22.69
CA ALA A 437 24.35 9.48 23.68
C ALA A 437 22.81 9.45 23.58
N ASN A 438 22.25 9.42 22.35
CA ASN A 438 20.81 9.27 22.16
C ASN A 438 20.27 7.98 22.78
N ILE A 439 20.98 6.85 22.63
CA ILE A 439 20.62 5.58 23.22
C ILE A 439 20.63 5.70 24.76
N LEU A 440 21.76 6.15 25.34
CA LEU A 440 21.91 6.23 26.80
C LEU A 440 20.90 7.16 27.48
N ASN A 441 20.48 8.22 26.78
CA ASN A 441 19.50 9.19 27.31
C ASN A 441 18.03 8.75 27.16
N ASN A 442 17.72 7.90 26.18
CA ASN A 442 16.33 7.58 25.82
C ASN A 442 15.95 6.12 26.05
N ALA A 443 16.90 5.23 26.30
CA ALA A 443 16.59 3.84 26.59
C ALA A 443 15.87 3.70 27.94
N THR A 444 15.08 2.65 28.06
CA THR A 444 14.27 2.29 29.24
C THR A 444 14.65 0.88 29.72
N PRO A 445 14.18 0.44 30.88
CA PRO A 445 14.39 -0.94 31.32
C PRO A 445 13.82 -2.01 30.38
N ARG A 446 12.89 -1.64 29.48
CA ARG A 446 12.26 -2.55 28.52
C ARG A 446 12.84 -2.41 27.11
N SER A 447 13.89 -1.63 26.95
CA SER A 447 14.52 -1.45 25.64
C SER A 447 15.42 -2.63 25.26
N LEU A 448 15.53 -2.86 23.94
CA LEU A 448 16.56 -3.71 23.35
C LEU A 448 17.61 -2.80 22.69
N ILE A 449 18.85 -2.92 23.15
CA ILE A 449 19.98 -2.09 22.70
C ILE A 449 20.96 -2.96 21.92
N ILE A 450 21.27 -2.57 20.69
CA ILE A 450 22.21 -3.25 19.81
C ILE A 450 23.39 -2.31 19.52
N LEU A 451 24.54 -2.66 20.03
CA LEU A 451 25.78 -1.89 19.85
C LEU A 451 26.81 -2.70 19.07
N ASP A 452 27.28 -2.18 17.98
CA ASP A 452 28.26 -2.81 17.10
C ASP A 452 29.49 -1.92 16.93
N GLU A 453 30.62 -2.37 17.42
CA GLU A 453 31.93 -1.73 17.28
C GLU A 453 31.97 -0.27 17.78
N VAL A 454 31.44 0.02 18.97
CA VAL A 454 31.52 1.35 19.58
C VAL A 454 32.97 1.68 19.94
N GLY A 455 33.42 2.90 19.64
CA GLY A 455 34.78 3.40 19.89
C GLY A 455 35.76 3.17 18.75
N ARG A 456 35.28 2.72 17.56
CA ARG A 456 36.18 2.44 16.41
C ARG A 456 36.65 3.71 15.70
N GLY A 457 35.95 4.82 15.85
CA GLY A 457 36.24 6.08 15.16
C GLY A 457 37.41 6.92 15.75
N THR A 458 38.13 6.40 16.76
CA THR A 458 39.21 7.12 17.46
C THR A 458 40.42 6.21 17.72
N SER A 459 41.39 6.66 18.52
CA SER A 459 42.56 5.85 18.89
C SER A 459 42.13 4.60 19.68
N THR A 460 42.88 3.52 19.60
CA THR A 460 42.53 2.24 20.24
C THR A 460 42.24 2.36 21.73
N TYR A 461 43.08 3.11 22.47
CA TYR A 461 42.93 3.29 23.91
C TYR A 461 41.72 4.18 24.27
N ASP A 462 41.51 5.25 23.52
CA ASP A 462 40.35 6.12 23.72
C ASP A 462 39.06 5.38 23.37
N GLY A 463 39.06 4.61 22.28
CA GLY A 463 37.94 3.79 21.87
C GLY A 463 37.57 2.73 22.90
N LEU A 464 38.56 2.02 23.46
CA LEU A 464 38.36 1.08 24.56
C LEU A 464 37.79 1.75 25.80
N ALA A 465 38.32 2.92 26.19
CA ALA A 465 37.83 3.66 27.35
C ALA A 465 36.36 4.09 27.18
N ILE A 466 35.98 4.56 25.99
CA ILE A 466 34.59 4.93 25.66
C ILE A 466 33.69 3.68 25.70
N ALA A 467 34.08 2.59 25.04
CA ALA A 467 33.31 1.36 25.03
C ALA A 467 33.11 0.79 26.45
N TYR A 468 34.16 0.84 27.28
CA TYR A 468 34.10 0.45 28.66
C TYR A 468 33.10 1.32 29.46
N ALA A 469 33.21 2.64 29.36
CA ALA A 469 32.33 3.57 30.06
C ALA A 469 30.85 3.41 29.66
N VAL A 470 30.58 3.16 28.34
CA VAL A 470 29.21 2.91 27.83
C VAL A 470 28.63 1.64 28.44
N ILE A 471 29.38 0.53 28.46
CA ILE A 471 28.89 -0.72 29.05
C ILE A 471 28.73 -0.57 30.56
N GLU A 472 29.72 0.01 31.24
CA GLU A 472 29.65 0.23 32.71
C GLU A 472 28.43 1.07 33.08
N PHE A 473 28.11 2.13 32.29
CA PHE A 473 26.92 2.94 32.47
C PHE A 473 25.64 2.11 32.33
N ILE A 474 25.53 1.26 31.31
CA ILE A 474 24.38 0.38 31.09
C ILE A 474 24.25 -0.63 32.25
N LEU A 475 25.36 -1.27 32.65
CA LEU A 475 25.40 -2.28 33.73
C LEU A 475 25.08 -1.68 35.08
N SER A 476 25.50 -0.45 35.36
CA SER A 476 25.15 0.28 36.59
C SER A 476 23.70 0.77 36.61
N GLY A 477 22.92 0.47 35.58
CA GLY A 477 21.53 0.88 35.42
C GLY A 477 21.32 2.34 35.06
N GLY A 478 22.38 3.04 34.63
CA GLY A 478 22.27 4.45 34.17
C GLY A 478 21.54 5.37 35.14
N GLY A 479 21.79 5.23 36.45
CA GLY A 479 21.05 5.92 37.51
C GLY A 479 19.63 5.38 37.73
N LYS A 480 19.36 4.11 37.48
CA LYS A 480 18.10 3.35 37.49
C LYS A 480 17.24 3.47 36.21
N LEU A 481 17.63 4.30 35.25
CA LEU A 481 16.87 4.45 34.01
C LEU A 481 17.01 3.27 33.06
N LEU A 482 18.12 2.54 33.13
CA LEU A 482 18.46 1.42 32.23
C LEU A 482 18.47 0.06 32.93
N ASP A 483 18.04 -0.01 34.20
CA ASP A 483 18.05 -1.24 34.95
C ASP A 483 17.11 -2.29 34.36
N GLY A 484 17.67 -3.34 33.74
CA GLY A 484 16.93 -4.36 32.99
C GLY A 484 16.94 -4.19 31.46
N ALA A 485 17.55 -3.13 30.91
CA ALA A 485 17.70 -2.99 29.49
C ALA A 485 18.53 -4.13 28.86
N ARG A 486 17.96 -4.80 27.88
CA ARG A 486 18.62 -5.92 27.19
C ARG A 486 19.60 -5.38 26.16
N THR A 487 20.85 -5.74 26.28
CA THR A 487 21.94 -5.17 25.46
C THR A 487 22.79 -6.25 24.84
N LEU A 488 22.93 -6.22 23.51
CA LEU A 488 23.87 -7.01 22.75
C LEU A 488 24.99 -6.09 22.24
N PHE A 489 26.21 -6.33 22.72
CA PHE A 489 27.39 -5.51 22.43
C PHE A 489 28.43 -6.31 21.65
N ALA A 490 28.54 -6.09 20.36
CA ALA A 490 29.57 -6.68 19.53
C ALA A 490 30.80 -5.76 19.50
N THR A 491 31.98 -6.33 19.75
CA THR A 491 33.21 -5.56 19.87
C THR A 491 34.45 -6.38 19.44
N HIS A 492 35.54 -5.65 19.15
CA HIS A 492 36.89 -6.22 18.99
C HIS A 492 37.74 -6.11 20.26
N TYR A 493 37.27 -5.36 21.28
CA TYR A 493 37.98 -5.17 22.53
C TYR A 493 37.75 -6.38 23.43
N HIS A 494 38.70 -7.34 23.42
CA HIS A 494 38.64 -8.52 24.28
C HIS A 494 38.74 -8.17 25.76
N GLU A 495 39.35 -7.02 26.07
CA GLU A 495 39.50 -6.50 27.41
C GLU A 495 38.15 -6.28 28.12
N LEU A 496 37.09 -6.02 27.37
CA LEU A 496 35.75 -5.82 27.93
C LEU A 496 35.13 -7.09 28.52
N THR A 497 35.65 -8.26 28.21
CA THR A 497 35.20 -9.52 28.83
C THR A 497 35.51 -9.61 30.33
N VAL A 498 36.43 -8.77 30.84
CA VAL A 498 36.71 -8.68 32.29
C VAL A 498 35.49 -8.18 33.08
N LEU A 499 34.55 -7.49 32.46
CA LEU A 499 33.36 -6.99 33.10
C LEU A 499 32.44 -8.11 33.63
N ASP A 500 32.47 -9.31 33.03
CA ASP A 500 31.81 -10.52 33.55
C ASP A 500 32.20 -10.84 35.01
N LYS A 501 33.46 -10.56 35.40
CA LYS A 501 33.92 -10.78 36.78
C LYS A 501 33.50 -9.71 37.78
N THR A 502 33.07 -8.55 37.25
CA THR A 502 32.76 -7.37 38.06
C THR A 502 31.26 -7.18 38.26
N PHE A 503 30.48 -7.53 37.24
CA PHE A 503 29.04 -7.33 37.18
C PHE A 503 28.31 -8.65 36.97
N SER A 504 27.36 -9.00 37.84
CA SER A 504 26.54 -10.22 37.73
C SER A 504 25.50 -10.20 36.59
N LYS A 505 25.37 -9.09 35.86
CA LYS A 505 24.41 -8.91 34.77
C LYS A 505 25.03 -9.09 33.38
N VAL A 506 26.32 -9.43 33.28
CA VAL A 506 27.06 -9.72 32.02
C VAL A 506 26.97 -11.18 31.69
#